data_6fed9f07ac271f2b0083e45d34db52a0
#
_entry.id   6fed9f07ac271f2b0083e45d34db52a0
#
_cell.length_a   1.000
_cell.length_b   1.000
_cell.length_c   1.000
_cell.angle_alpha   90.00
_cell.angle_beta   90.00
_cell.angle_gamma   90.00
#
_symmetry.space_group_name_H-M   'P 1'
#
loop_
_entity.id
_entity.type
_entity.pdbx_description
1 polymer ?
#
loop_
_entity_poly.entity_id
_entity_poly.type
_entity_poly.pdbx_seq_one_letter_code
_entity_poly.pdbx_strand_id
1 'polypeptide(L)'
;TSWAQLEPTRSTTFSSDDQNRPLRLEDAFPFYLSVTSPGEFNVTWNLAPGHYLYRHAFQFLLVQGEDTREQSIAFTLPEGVQKTDQFFGDIEAFYGDVSVNLSLPTVPRPEALIVIEYQGCADWGFCYPPQRKSLALIP
;
A
#
# COMPACT_ATOMS: atom_id res chain seq x y z
N THR A 1 4.04 -47.59 10.08
CA THR A 1 4.30 -46.99 10.10
C THR A 1 4.99 -46.02 9.72
N SER A 2 5.51 -45.89 9.21
CA SER A 2 6.23 -45.03 8.93
C SER A 2 5.84 -43.84 8.45
N TRP A 3 4.83 -43.69 7.98
CA TRP A 3 4.46 -42.59 7.47
C TRP A 3 4.43 -41.50 8.22
N ALA A 4 4.35 -41.56 9.31
CA ALA A 4 4.24 -40.44 10.14
C ALA A 4 5.35 -39.52 10.01
N GLN A 5 6.46 -39.99 9.70
CA GLN A 5 7.48 -39.09 9.68
C GLN A 5 7.49 -38.23 8.50
N LEU A 6 6.66 -38.40 7.58
CA LEU A 6 6.66 -37.56 6.45
C LEU A 6 6.16 -36.20 6.70
N GLU A 7 5.15 -36.05 7.50
CA GLU A 7 4.57 -34.79 7.66
C GLU A 7 5.40 -33.80 8.36
N PRO A 8 6.08 -34.13 9.39
CA PRO A 8 6.83 -33.11 10.09
C PRO A 8 7.90 -32.51 9.25
N THR A 9 8.43 -33.23 8.34
CA THR A 9 9.47 -32.68 7.58
C THR A 9 9.06 -31.60 6.69
N ARG A 10 7.85 -31.56 6.32
CA ARG A 10 7.44 -30.57 5.43
C ARG A 10 7.49 -29.22 5.95
N SER A 11 7.22 -28.99 7.19
CA SER A 11 7.18 -27.64 7.71
C SER A 11 8.53 -26.99 7.64
N THR A 12 9.61 -27.70 7.79
CA THR A 12 10.88 -27.08 7.68
C THR A 12 11.20 -26.71 6.26
N THR A 13 10.76 -27.47 5.33
CA THR A 13 11.00 -27.14 3.95
C THR A 13 10.28 -25.90 3.56
N PHE A 14 9.11 -25.68 4.14
CA PHE A 14 8.32 -24.57 3.76
C PHE A 14 8.90 -23.26 4.13
N SER A 15 9.70 -23.15 5.15
CA SER A 15 10.17 -21.85 5.57
C SER A 15 11.03 -21.21 4.52
N SER A 16 11.86 -21.93 3.78
CA SER A 16 12.61 -21.29 2.75
C SER A 16 11.75 -20.97 1.54
N ASP A 17 10.76 -21.77 1.26
CA ASP A 17 9.86 -21.46 0.19
C ASP A 17 9.05 -20.22 0.51
N ASP A 18 8.66 -20.04 1.75
CA ASP A 18 7.86 -18.90 2.15
C ASP A 18 8.59 -17.60 1.94
N GLN A 19 9.90 -17.59 2.02
CA GLN A 19 10.65 -16.37 1.82
C GLN A 19 10.59 -15.90 0.38
N ASN A 20 10.35 -16.80 -0.56
CA ASN A 20 10.31 -16.46 -1.96
C ASN A 20 8.92 -16.46 -2.55
N ARG A 21 7.91 -16.69 -1.73
CA ARG A 21 6.54 -16.66 -2.20
C ARG A 21 5.97 -15.28 -2.06
N PRO A 22 5.18 -14.84 -3.04
CA PRO A 22 4.51 -13.56 -2.87
C PRO A 22 3.53 -13.62 -1.71
N LEU A 23 3.55 -12.63 -0.87
CA LEU A 23 2.51 -12.46 0.14
C LEU A 23 1.24 -11.98 -0.56
N ARG A 24 0.10 -12.24 0.06
CA ARG A 24 -1.13 -11.62 -0.42
C ARG A 24 -0.99 -10.11 -0.30
N LEU A 25 -1.69 -9.41 -1.16
CA LEU A 25 -1.58 -7.96 -1.21
C LEU A 25 -1.86 -7.33 0.16
N GLU A 26 -2.88 -7.78 0.85
CA GLU A 26 -3.25 -7.23 2.14
C GLU A 26 -2.27 -7.55 3.24
N ASP A 27 -1.41 -8.53 3.04
CA ASP A 27 -0.36 -8.85 4.00
C ASP A 27 0.94 -8.11 3.69
N ALA A 28 1.18 -7.84 2.42
CA ALA A 28 2.38 -7.13 2.00
C ALA A 28 2.26 -5.63 2.23
N PHE A 29 1.09 -5.05 1.92
CA PHE A 29 0.89 -3.60 1.96
C PHE A 29 -0.39 -3.22 2.69
N PRO A 30 -0.55 -3.63 3.95
CA PRO A 30 -1.75 -3.22 4.68
C PRO A 30 -1.72 -1.72 4.96
N PHE A 31 -2.88 -1.09 4.92
CA PHE A 31 -2.96 0.33 5.19
C PHE A 31 -4.29 0.69 5.83
N TYR A 32 -4.34 1.85 6.44
CA TYR A 32 -5.56 2.37 7.04
C TYR A 32 -5.64 3.87 6.89
N LEU A 33 -6.86 4.37 6.88
CA LEU A 33 -7.16 5.79 6.76
C LEU A 33 -7.60 6.30 8.12
N SER A 34 -7.09 7.44 8.52
CA SER A 34 -7.55 8.09 9.75
C SER A 34 -7.88 9.55 9.48
N VAL A 35 -8.81 10.09 10.26
CA VAL A 35 -9.21 11.48 10.19
C VAL A 35 -8.50 12.23 11.30
N THR A 36 -7.69 13.21 10.96
CA THR A 36 -6.95 13.97 11.96
C THR A 36 -7.70 15.23 12.37
N SER A 37 -8.43 15.82 11.45
CA SER A 37 -9.31 16.96 11.72
C SER A 37 -10.21 17.13 10.50
N PRO A 38 -11.24 17.98 10.56
CA PRO A 38 -12.11 18.12 9.40
C PRO A 38 -11.33 18.54 8.16
N GLY A 39 -11.46 17.76 7.10
CA GLY A 39 -10.74 18.01 5.86
C GLY A 39 -9.29 17.55 5.85
N GLU A 40 -8.78 16.99 6.97
CA GLU A 40 -7.42 16.53 7.08
C GLU A 40 -7.41 15.04 7.38
N PHE A 41 -6.64 14.29 6.60
CA PHE A 41 -6.64 12.83 6.68
C PHE A 41 -5.23 12.31 6.61
N ASN A 42 -5.06 11.08 7.07
CA ASN A 42 -3.77 10.42 7.01
C ASN A 42 -3.98 8.99 6.55
N VAL A 43 -3.17 8.54 5.61
CA VAL A 43 -3.17 7.15 5.17
C VAL A 43 -1.83 6.56 5.56
N THR A 44 -1.86 5.47 6.31
CA THR A 44 -0.65 4.85 6.80
C THR A 44 -0.56 3.42 6.28
N TRP A 45 0.57 3.09 5.69
CA TRP A 45 0.90 1.73 5.29
C TRP A 45 1.90 1.15 6.28
N ASN A 46 1.71 -0.15 6.61
CA ASN A 46 2.66 -0.90 7.43
C ASN A 46 3.19 -2.02 6.55
N LEU A 47 4.31 -1.78 5.90
CA LEU A 47 4.80 -2.70 4.88
C LEU A 47 5.46 -3.91 5.48
N ALA A 48 5.25 -5.07 4.88
CA ALA A 48 5.92 -6.27 5.31
C ALA A 48 7.43 -6.16 5.05
N PRO A 49 8.26 -6.88 5.81
CA PRO A 49 9.70 -6.82 5.59
C PRO A 49 10.06 -7.18 4.15
N GLY A 50 11.01 -6.44 3.58
CA GLY A 50 11.46 -6.68 2.23
C GLY A 50 10.51 -6.22 1.15
N HIS A 51 9.47 -5.49 1.50
CA HIS A 51 8.51 -4.95 0.53
C HIS A 51 8.59 -3.43 0.53
N TYR A 52 8.38 -2.83 -0.62
CA TYR A 52 8.48 -1.39 -0.76
C TYR A 52 7.40 -0.85 -1.69
N LEU A 53 7.06 0.42 -1.49
CA LEU A 53 6.13 1.15 -2.36
C LEU A 53 6.90 2.18 -3.16
N TYR A 54 6.49 2.38 -4.39
CA TYR A 54 7.10 3.40 -5.26
C TYR A 54 6.52 4.76 -4.94
N ARG A 55 7.39 5.74 -4.72
CA ARG A 55 6.93 7.12 -4.51
C ARG A 55 6.14 7.63 -5.70
N HIS A 56 6.57 7.33 -6.91
CA HIS A 56 5.94 7.86 -8.11
C HIS A 56 4.56 7.26 -8.39
N ALA A 57 4.20 6.18 -7.71
CA ALA A 57 2.94 5.49 -7.99
C ALA A 57 1.78 5.96 -7.11
N PHE A 58 2.04 6.80 -6.10
CA PHE A 58 0.98 7.26 -5.22
C PHE A 58 0.08 8.26 -5.90
N GLN A 59 -1.21 8.09 -5.74
CA GLN A 59 -2.18 9.07 -6.18
C GLN A 59 -3.39 8.99 -5.26
N PHE A 60 -3.99 10.16 -4.96
CA PHE A 60 -5.14 10.23 -4.07
C PHE A 60 -6.19 11.10 -4.75
N LEU A 61 -7.40 10.59 -4.86
CA LEU A 61 -8.48 11.24 -5.59
C LEU A 61 -9.73 11.30 -4.73
N LEU A 62 -10.51 12.36 -4.91
CA LEU A 62 -11.76 12.55 -4.20
C LEU A 62 -12.92 12.39 -5.17
N VAL A 63 -13.93 11.62 -4.77
CA VAL A 63 -15.15 11.46 -5.54
C VAL A 63 -16.32 11.82 -4.62
N GLN A 64 -17.09 12.81 -4.97
CA GLN A 64 -18.25 13.19 -4.16
C GLN A 64 -19.29 13.90 -4.99
N GLY A 65 -20.53 13.94 -4.47
CA GLY A 65 -21.62 14.63 -5.11
C GLY A 65 -22.15 13.89 -6.31
N GLU A 66 -22.97 14.55 -7.08
CA GLU A 66 -23.51 13.98 -8.31
C GLU A 66 -22.49 13.95 -9.41
N ASP A 67 -21.51 14.82 -9.34
CA ASP A 67 -20.40 14.81 -10.27
C ASP A 67 -19.40 13.79 -9.75
N THR A 68 -19.37 12.65 -10.38
CA THR A 68 -18.49 11.56 -9.94
C THR A 68 -17.10 11.68 -10.51
N ARG A 69 -16.69 12.83 -11.02
CA ARG A 69 -15.34 13.02 -11.50
C ARG A 69 -14.37 12.95 -10.35
N GLU A 70 -13.23 12.34 -10.64
CA GLU A 70 -12.16 12.23 -9.66
C GLU A 70 -11.37 13.52 -9.61
N GLN A 71 -11.18 14.04 -8.40
CA GLN A 71 -10.42 15.27 -8.20
C GLN A 71 -9.17 14.92 -7.42
N SER A 72 -8.02 15.39 -7.90
CA SER A 72 -6.77 15.14 -7.20
C SER A 72 -6.76 15.79 -5.84
N ILE A 73 -6.25 15.07 -4.86
CA ILE A 73 -6.10 15.57 -3.51
C ILE A 73 -4.63 15.89 -3.28
N ALA A 74 -4.36 17.05 -2.70
CA ALA A 74 -3.00 17.41 -2.33
C ALA A 74 -2.51 16.50 -1.22
N PHE A 75 -1.29 16.01 -1.34
CA PHE A 75 -0.75 15.11 -0.34
C PHE A 75 0.74 15.38 -0.13
N THR A 76 1.22 15.02 1.05
CA THR A 76 2.61 15.18 1.44
C THR A 76 3.19 13.83 1.79
N LEU A 77 4.32 13.50 1.16
CA LEU A 77 5.03 12.26 1.41
C LEU A 77 6.28 12.53 2.23
N PRO A 78 6.68 11.60 3.09
CA PRO A 78 7.99 11.73 3.73
C PRO A 78 9.10 11.47 2.71
N GLU A 79 10.31 11.60 3.15
CA GLU A 79 11.46 11.29 2.33
C GLU A 79 11.61 9.77 2.22
N GLY A 80 11.88 9.29 1.04
CA GLY A 80 12.07 7.85 0.80
C GLY A 80 13.53 7.51 0.61
N VAL A 81 13.76 6.28 0.16
CA VAL A 81 15.09 5.73 -0.07
C VAL A 81 15.33 5.70 -1.57
N GLN A 82 16.48 6.18 -1.99
CA GLN A 82 16.90 6.09 -3.38
C GLN A 82 17.28 4.66 -3.68
N LYS A 83 16.77 4.14 -4.78
CA LYS A 83 16.94 2.75 -5.11
C LYS A 83 16.93 2.58 -6.62
N THR A 84 17.72 1.64 -7.13
CA THR A 84 17.63 1.23 -8.52
C THR A 84 16.98 -0.11 -8.56
N ASP A 85 15.86 -0.23 -9.26
CA ASP A 85 15.20 -1.51 -9.35
C ASP A 85 15.12 -1.96 -10.80
N GLN A 86 14.87 -3.24 -10.99
CA GLN A 86 14.95 -3.83 -12.33
C GLN A 86 13.73 -3.49 -13.18
N PHE A 87 12.68 -2.93 -12.58
CA PHE A 87 11.43 -2.65 -13.30
C PHE A 87 11.34 -1.21 -13.78
N PHE A 88 11.80 -0.26 -12.97
CA PHE A 88 11.65 1.16 -13.28
C PHE A 88 12.97 1.94 -13.27
N GLY A 89 14.07 1.29 -12.93
CA GLY A 89 15.36 1.96 -12.89
C GLY A 89 15.52 2.75 -11.58
N ASP A 90 15.98 3.97 -11.68
CA ASP A 90 16.22 4.79 -10.49
C ASP A 90 14.91 5.32 -9.97
N ILE A 91 14.56 4.97 -8.73
CA ILE A 91 13.31 5.36 -8.13
C ILE A 91 13.54 5.74 -6.67
N GLU A 92 12.50 6.33 -6.08
CA GLU A 92 12.48 6.54 -4.63
C GLU A 92 11.43 5.59 -4.06
N ALA A 93 11.77 4.88 -3.02
CA ALA A 93 10.92 3.83 -2.46
C ALA A 93 10.73 4.03 -0.97
N PHE A 94 9.65 3.47 -0.44
CA PHE A 94 9.36 3.50 0.98
C PHE A 94 9.33 2.09 1.52
N TYR A 95 9.96 1.89 2.67
CA TYR A 95 9.95 0.62 3.40
C TYR A 95 9.38 0.86 4.80
N GLY A 96 8.86 -0.17 5.41
CA GLY A 96 8.37 -0.08 6.77
C GLY A 96 7.08 0.70 6.87
N ASP A 97 7.03 1.71 7.71
CA ASP A 97 5.83 2.49 7.90
C ASP A 97 5.88 3.75 7.05
N VAL A 98 4.81 4.00 6.32
CA VAL A 98 4.71 5.17 5.46
C VAL A 98 3.40 5.87 5.75
N SER A 99 3.46 7.14 6.14
CA SER A 99 2.28 7.94 6.40
C SER A 99 2.18 9.07 5.40
N VAL A 100 1.02 9.23 4.80
CA VAL A 100 0.75 10.28 3.82
C VAL A 100 -0.32 11.18 4.37
N ASN A 101 -0.04 12.49 4.40
CA ASN A 101 -1.01 13.47 4.86
C ASN A 101 -1.78 14.02 3.69
N LEU A 102 -3.10 14.07 3.82
CA LEU A 102 -4.01 14.56 2.79
C LEU A 102 -4.74 15.75 3.32
N SER A 103 -4.88 16.79 2.50
CA SER A 103 -5.60 18.00 2.84
C SER A 103 -6.62 18.31 1.78
N LEU A 104 -7.86 18.50 2.20
CA LEU A 104 -8.92 18.94 1.31
C LEU A 104 -9.20 20.40 1.56
N PRO A 105 -9.54 21.17 0.51
CA PRO A 105 -9.85 22.58 0.70
C PRO A 105 -11.12 22.80 1.51
N THR A 106 -12.02 21.83 1.50
CA THR A 106 -13.26 21.94 2.28
C THR A 106 -13.54 20.59 2.91
N VAL A 107 -14.43 20.59 3.91
CA VAL A 107 -14.85 19.35 4.55
C VAL A 107 -15.60 18.50 3.51
N PRO A 108 -15.29 17.22 3.37
CA PRO A 108 -15.95 16.40 2.37
C PRO A 108 -17.40 16.13 2.73
N ARG A 109 -18.19 15.82 1.72
CA ARG A 109 -19.59 15.45 1.90
C ARG A 109 -19.67 14.08 2.57
N PRO A 110 -20.80 13.76 3.22
CA PRO A 110 -20.93 12.46 3.88
C PRO A 110 -20.77 11.27 2.96
N GLU A 111 -21.14 11.41 1.68
CA GLU A 111 -21.04 10.29 0.74
C GLU A 111 -19.69 10.23 0.03
N ALA A 112 -18.76 11.12 0.37
CA ALA A 112 -17.48 11.21 -0.35
C ALA A 112 -16.66 9.93 -0.21
N LEU A 113 -15.98 9.58 -1.29
CA LEU A 113 -15.04 8.47 -1.31
C LEU A 113 -13.66 8.99 -1.65
N ILE A 114 -12.66 8.35 -1.07
CA ILE A 114 -11.29 8.59 -1.48
C ILE A 114 -10.83 7.39 -2.29
N VAL A 115 -10.16 7.67 -3.40
CA VAL A 115 -9.55 6.63 -4.21
C VAL A 115 -8.05 6.72 -3.99
N ILE A 116 -7.45 5.61 -3.61
CA ILE A 116 -6.04 5.54 -3.26
C ILE A 116 -5.36 4.63 -4.28
N GLU A 117 -4.33 5.14 -4.95
CA GLU A 117 -3.55 4.35 -5.91
C GLU A 117 -2.14 4.20 -5.41
N TYR A 118 -1.60 3.01 -5.55
CA TYR A 118 -0.25 2.71 -5.14
C TYR A 118 0.25 1.45 -5.84
N GLN A 119 1.56 1.26 -5.82
CA GLN A 119 2.17 0.05 -6.38
C GLN A 119 3.43 -0.26 -5.61
N GLY A 120 3.68 -1.52 -5.38
CA GLY A 120 4.86 -1.97 -4.67
C GLY A 120 5.38 -3.29 -5.16
N CYS A 121 6.55 -3.63 -4.65
CA CYS A 121 7.27 -4.83 -5.04
C CYS A 121 7.96 -5.43 -3.83
N ALA A 122 8.48 -6.65 -4.01
CA ALA A 122 9.32 -7.30 -3.03
C ALA A 122 10.77 -7.22 -3.48
N ASP A 123 11.69 -7.10 -2.55
CA ASP A 123 13.12 -6.97 -2.86
C ASP A 123 13.65 -8.16 -3.64
N TRP A 124 13.06 -9.32 -3.49
CA TRP A 124 13.55 -10.50 -4.17
C TRP A 124 13.08 -10.60 -5.63
N GLY A 125 12.45 -9.55 -6.15
CA GLY A 125 12.20 -9.47 -7.59
C GLY A 125 10.77 -9.69 -8.04
N PHE A 126 9.80 -9.60 -7.14
CA PHE A 126 8.38 -9.74 -7.49
C PHE A 126 7.69 -8.40 -7.36
N CYS A 127 6.92 -8.00 -8.37
CA CYS A 127 6.12 -6.77 -8.30
C CYS A 127 4.64 -7.08 -8.36
N TYR A 128 3.88 -6.38 -7.54
CA TYR A 128 2.42 -6.48 -7.54
C TYR A 128 1.88 -5.52 -8.60
N PRO A 129 0.74 -5.83 -9.20
CA PRO A 129 0.16 -4.88 -10.15
C PRO A 129 -0.27 -3.60 -9.45
N PRO A 130 -0.39 -2.49 -10.17
CA PRO A 130 -0.86 -1.25 -9.56
C PRO A 130 -2.22 -1.45 -8.91
N GLN A 131 -2.41 -0.84 -7.75
CA GLN A 131 -3.62 -1.00 -6.95
C GLN A 131 -4.43 0.27 -6.95
N ARG A 132 -5.74 0.10 -6.84
CA ARG A 132 -6.68 1.21 -6.75
C ARG A 132 -7.76 0.80 -5.77
N LYS A 133 -7.88 1.53 -4.67
CA LYS A 133 -8.84 1.21 -3.59
C LYS A 133 -9.72 2.41 -3.31
N SER A 134 -11.01 2.16 -3.11
CA SER A 134 -11.97 3.21 -2.75
C SER A 134 -12.43 3.02 -1.32
N LEU A 135 -12.39 4.08 -0.54
CA LEU A 135 -12.80 4.04 0.86
C LEU A 135 -13.72 5.21 1.16
N ALA A 136 -14.64 5.01 2.10
CA ALA A 136 -15.45 6.10 2.59
C ALA A 136 -14.60 6.99 3.50
N LEU A 137 -14.74 8.31 3.34
CA LEU A 137 -14.00 9.25 4.19
C LEU A 137 -14.70 9.45 5.51
N ILE A 138 -16.01 9.29 5.54
CA ILE A 138 -16.80 9.48 6.76
C ILE A 138 -17.49 8.15 7.04
N PRO A 139 -17.22 7.52 8.16
CA PRO A 139 -17.83 6.21 8.48
C PRO A 139 -19.31 6.29 8.77
#